data_0317cf9938f987b1ffc98d103bc392e2
#
_entry.id   0317cf9938f987b1ffc98d103bc392e2
#
_cell.length_a   1.000
_cell.length_b   1.000
_cell.length_c   1.000
_cell.angle_alpha   90.00
_cell.angle_beta   90.00
_cell.angle_gamma   90.00
#
_symmetry.space_group_name_H-M   'P 1'
#
loop_
_entity.id
_entity.type
_entity.pdbx_description
1 polymer ?
#
loop_
_entity_poly.entity_id
_entity_poly.type
_entity_poly.pdbx_seq_one_letter_code
_entity_poly.pdbx_strand_id
1 'polypeptide(L)'
;MRESKSDRSSARGEPVRLRVIEAAERLLRQDKAEFSMRELAAEAGVSFATPFNQFGSKAAIMHAISARRVELMDARFRKAAPPGDAPDRMLVAVDTAASVMLEEPVVNRSVMGWIGTASPAPGTALARSEAFWSLALAAGDGLAPAARKQALLTLPRQLAFGFRGVLSFWTAGELADDDLAAHAREMAMAILLGVVDGQRQSNGNPAQQEPE
;
A
#
# COMPACT_ATOMS: atom_id res chain seq x y z
N MET A 1 39.30 12.60 5.32
CA MET A 1 38.07 11.88 4.94
C MET A 1 37.40 11.44 6.24
N ARG A 2 36.38 12.20 6.72
CA ARG A 2 35.65 11.90 7.97
C ARG A 2 34.38 11.13 7.60
N GLU A 3 34.41 9.80 7.75
CA GLU A 3 33.18 9.02 7.71
C GLU A 3 32.29 9.43 8.89
N SER A 4 31.10 9.85 8.57
CA SER A 4 30.11 10.40 9.49
C SER A 4 29.71 9.36 10.54
N LYS A 5 29.85 9.74 11.83
CA LYS A 5 29.42 8.97 13.01
C LYS A 5 27.92 8.64 13.01
N SER A 6 27.14 9.34 12.17
CA SER A 6 25.70 9.19 11.93
C SER A 6 25.36 7.87 11.22
N ASP A 7 26.16 7.46 10.23
CA ASP A 7 25.89 6.28 9.40
C ASP A 7 26.04 4.95 10.17
N ARG A 8 27.01 4.87 11.09
CA ARG A 8 27.20 3.67 11.93
C ARG A 8 26.14 3.52 13.04
N SER A 9 25.52 4.61 13.47
CA SER A 9 24.44 4.58 14.46
C SER A 9 23.14 4.08 13.81
N SER A 10 22.86 4.49 12.57
CA SER A 10 21.71 4.05 11.78
C SER A 10 21.76 2.53 11.52
N ALA A 11 22.89 2.00 11.06
CA ALA A 11 23.05 0.59 10.74
C ALA A 11 22.93 -0.35 11.97
N ARG A 12 23.26 0.12 13.17
CA ARG A 12 23.08 -0.65 14.43
C ARG A 12 21.65 -0.61 14.95
N GLY A 13 20.90 0.44 14.62
CA GLY A 13 19.50 0.61 15.04
C GLY A 13 18.51 -0.21 14.21
N GLU A 14 18.83 -0.48 12.94
CA GLU A 14 17.92 -1.17 12.01
C GLU A 14 17.51 -2.59 12.47
N PRO A 15 18.40 -3.46 12.94
CA PRO A 15 17.98 -4.76 13.48
C PRO A 15 17.07 -4.64 14.70
N VAL A 16 17.24 -3.59 15.52
CA VAL A 16 16.39 -3.34 16.69
C VAL A 16 15.02 -2.82 16.26
N ARG A 17 14.98 -1.89 15.31
CA ARG A 17 13.71 -1.40 14.72
C ARG A 17 12.90 -2.55 14.15
N LEU A 18 13.52 -3.43 13.37
CA LEU A 18 12.86 -4.59 12.78
C LEU A 18 12.26 -5.50 13.86
N ARG A 19 13.01 -5.84 14.91
CA ARG A 19 12.51 -6.67 16.02
C ARG A 19 11.28 -6.05 16.70
N VAL A 20 11.26 -4.71 16.89
CA VAL A 20 10.13 -4.01 17.48
C VAL A 20 8.91 -4.08 16.55
N ILE A 21 9.08 -3.90 15.25
CA ILE A 21 8.01 -4.02 14.24
C ILE A 21 7.44 -5.45 14.26
N GLU A 22 8.29 -6.47 14.19
CA GLU A 22 7.87 -7.87 14.20
C GLU A 22 7.15 -8.26 15.50
N ALA A 23 7.60 -7.73 16.64
CA ALA A 23 6.92 -7.92 17.91
C ALA A 23 5.52 -7.29 17.90
N ALA A 24 5.38 -6.08 17.34
CA ALA A 24 4.08 -5.43 17.19
C ALA A 24 3.14 -6.26 16.29
N GLU A 25 3.63 -6.78 15.16
CA GLU A 25 2.86 -7.67 14.28
C GLU A 25 2.41 -8.94 15.02
N ARG A 26 3.29 -9.55 15.85
CA ARG A 26 2.90 -10.73 16.67
C ARG A 26 1.80 -10.41 17.67
N LEU A 27 1.87 -9.25 18.35
CA LEU A 27 0.82 -8.83 19.27
C LEU A 27 -0.50 -8.59 18.55
N LEU A 28 -0.47 -7.96 17.38
CA LEU A 28 -1.67 -7.73 16.55
C LEU A 28 -2.31 -9.04 16.08
N ARG A 29 -1.51 -10.05 15.72
CA ARG A 29 -2.02 -11.40 15.37
C ARG A 29 -2.76 -12.08 16.52
N GLN A 30 -2.44 -11.73 17.77
CA GLN A 30 -3.10 -12.23 18.97
C GLN A 30 -4.35 -11.40 19.35
N ASP A 31 -4.83 -10.56 18.44
CA ASP A 31 -5.94 -9.62 18.65
C ASP A 31 -5.70 -8.62 19.81
N LYS A 32 -4.42 -8.34 20.08
CA LYS A 32 -4.00 -7.35 21.09
C LYS A 32 -3.75 -5.98 20.44
N ALA A 33 -4.76 -5.43 19.77
CA ALA A 33 -4.63 -4.11 19.11
C ALA A 33 -4.30 -2.98 20.12
N GLU A 34 -4.71 -3.13 21.37
CA GLU A 34 -4.48 -2.17 22.45
C GLU A 34 -3.22 -2.43 23.28
N PHE A 35 -2.23 -3.16 22.73
CA PHE A 35 -0.97 -3.39 23.45
C PHE A 35 -0.30 -2.09 23.89
N SER A 36 0.33 -2.12 25.05
CA SER A 36 1.14 -1.02 25.58
C SER A 36 2.58 -1.07 25.04
N MET A 37 3.28 0.06 25.10
CA MET A 37 4.72 0.10 24.75
C MET A 37 5.58 -0.79 25.66
N ARG A 38 5.09 -1.09 26.90
CA ARG A 38 5.76 -2.03 27.82
C ARG A 38 5.62 -3.46 27.36
N GLU A 39 4.43 -3.89 26.97
CA GLU A 39 4.19 -5.21 26.40
C GLU A 39 4.97 -5.40 25.11
N LEU A 40 5.01 -4.37 24.27
CA LEU A 40 5.82 -4.39 23.03
C LEU A 40 7.31 -4.56 23.31
N ALA A 41 7.86 -3.87 24.31
CA ALA A 41 9.27 -4.00 24.69
C ALA A 41 9.57 -5.42 25.20
N ALA A 42 8.69 -5.99 26.02
CA ALA A 42 8.78 -7.37 26.52
C ALA A 42 8.73 -8.38 25.35
N GLU A 43 7.75 -8.23 24.45
CA GLU A 43 7.59 -9.09 23.26
C GLU A 43 8.80 -9.02 22.30
N ALA A 44 9.39 -7.82 22.15
CA ALA A 44 10.57 -7.59 21.31
C ALA A 44 11.89 -8.05 21.97
N GLY A 45 11.88 -8.40 23.27
CA GLY A 45 13.08 -8.73 24.01
C GLY A 45 14.06 -7.55 24.14
N VAL A 46 13.54 -6.33 24.35
CA VAL A 46 14.31 -5.10 24.45
C VAL A 46 13.99 -4.34 25.73
N SER A 47 14.81 -3.33 26.09
CA SER A 47 14.50 -2.46 27.22
C SER A 47 13.21 -1.66 26.98
N PHE A 48 12.51 -1.30 28.06
CA PHE A 48 11.27 -0.51 27.99
C PHE A 48 11.41 0.80 27.21
N ALA A 49 12.56 1.46 27.31
CA ALA A 49 12.82 2.71 26.60
C ALA A 49 13.07 2.52 25.09
N THR A 50 13.39 1.31 24.65
CA THR A 50 13.83 1.06 23.26
C THR A 50 12.75 1.38 22.23
N PRO A 51 11.48 0.93 22.36
CA PRO A 51 10.44 1.29 21.39
C PRO A 51 10.22 2.80 21.28
N PHE A 52 10.23 3.51 22.42
CA PHE A 52 10.13 4.98 22.43
C PHE A 52 11.31 5.65 21.75
N ASN A 53 12.54 5.21 22.02
CA ASN A 53 13.74 5.76 21.41
C ASN A 53 13.79 5.52 19.89
N GLN A 54 13.22 4.42 19.40
CA GLN A 54 13.23 4.05 17.99
C GLN A 54 12.07 4.65 17.19
N PHE A 55 10.91 4.84 17.79
CA PHE A 55 9.69 5.23 17.08
C PHE A 55 8.98 6.44 17.69
N GLY A 56 9.20 6.77 18.95
CA GLY A 56 8.54 7.85 19.66
C GLY A 56 7.10 7.52 20.09
N SER A 57 6.33 6.79 19.30
CA SER A 57 4.93 6.49 19.61
C SER A 57 4.45 5.18 18.98
N LYS A 58 3.34 4.64 19.49
CA LYS A 58 2.63 3.50 18.89
C LYS A 58 2.15 3.82 17.48
N ALA A 59 1.62 5.03 17.25
CA ALA A 59 1.22 5.46 15.91
C ALA A 59 2.38 5.36 14.91
N ALA A 60 3.60 5.77 15.27
CA ALA A 60 4.75 5.67 14.40
C ALA A 60 5.13 4.22 14.09
N ILE A 61 4.91 3.29 15.02
CA ILE A 61 5.10 1.84 14.79
C ILE A 61 4.07 1.33 13.79
N MET A 62 2.79 1.70 13.91
CA MET A 62 1.74 1.33 12.96
C MET A 62 2.02 1.89 11.56
N HIS A 63 2.49 3.12 11.48
CA HIS A 63 2.95 3.70 10.20
C HIS A 63 4.17 2.96 9.61
N ALA A 64 5.08 2.46 10.43
CA ALA A 64 6.19 1.65 9.97
C ALA A 64 5.73 0.28 9.43
N ILE A 65 4.76 -0.37 10.08
CA ILE A 65 4.16 -1.61 9.57
C ILE A 65 3.46 -1.35 8.22
N SER A 66 2.65 -0.27 8.12
CA SER A 66 2.01 0.12 6.86
C SER A 66 3.02 0.37 5.74
N ALA A 67 4.15 1.02 6.05
CA ALA A 67 5.22 1.25 5.08
C ALA A 67 5.77 -0.08 4.53
N ARG A 68 6.01 -1.07 5.39
CA ARG A 68 6.46 -2.41 4.98
C ARG A 68 5.44 -3.11 4.07
N ARG A 69 4.13 -2.89 4.27
CA ARG A 69 3.11 -3.45 3.35
C ARG A 69 3.25 -2.84 1.95
N VAL A 70 3.45 -1.54 1.85
CA VAL A 70 3.67 -0.89 0.54
C VAL A 70 4.98 -1.35 -0.11
N GLU A 71 6.05 -1.49 0.66
CA GLU A 71 7.33 -2.05 0.18
C GLU A 71 7.17 -3.49 -0.33
N LEU A 72 6.36 -4.31 0.33
CA LEU A 72 6.04 -5.67 -0.11
C LEU A 72 5.22 -5.68 -1.40
N MET A 73 4.23 -4.78 -1.52
CA MET A 73 3.46 -4.59 -2.76
C MET A 73 4.39 -4.23 -3.91
N ASP A 74 5.27 -3.24 -3.72
CA ASP A 74 6.26 -2.80 -4.71
C ASP A 74 7.18 -3.96 -5.15
N ALA A 75 7.75 -4.69 -4.20
CA ALA A 75 8.64 -5.81 -4.46
C ALA A 75 7.94 -6.95 -5.25
N ARG A 76 6.69 -7.29 -4.89
CA ARG A 76 5.89 -8.30 -5.58
C ARG A 76 5.53 -7.87 -6.99
N PHE A 77 5.08 -6.63 -7.15
CA PHE A 77 4.75 -6.09 -8.45
C PHE A 77 5.96 -6.07 -9.39
N ARG A 78 7.12 -5.61 -8.91
CA ARG A 78 8.37 -5.65 -9.69
C ARG A 78 8.79 -7.06 -10.05
N LYS A 79 8.66 -8.00 -9.12
CA LYS A 79 8.99 -9.42 -9.36
C LYS A 79 8.05 -10.06 -10.39
N ALA A 80 6.77 -9.71 -10.34
CA ALA A 80 5.79 -10.21 -11.31
C ALA A 80 6.06 -9.67 -12.71
N ALA A 81 6.66 -8.48 -12.85
CA ALA A 81 6.96 -7.81 -14.12
C ALA A 81 5.78 -7.92 -15.12
N PRO A 82 4.56 -7.47 -14.75
CA PRO A 82 3.38 -7.78 -15.54
C PRO A 82 3.48 -7.20 -16.94
N PRO A 83 3.13 -8.00 -17.97
CA PRO A 83 3.05 -7.53 -19.35
C PRO A 83 1.84 -6.61 -19.55
N GLY A 84 1.74 -6.03 -20.74
CA GLY A 84 0.61 -5.19 -21.12
C GLY A 84 0.87 -3.71 -20.92
N ASP A 85 -0.16 -2.92 -21.16
CA ASP A 85 -0.13 -1.46 -21.04
C ASP A 85 -0.43 -0.97 -19.60
N ALA A 86 -0.47 0.34 -19.41
CA ALA A 86 -0.68 0.91 -18.07
C ALA A 86 -2.00 0.47 -17.40
N PRO A 87 -3.15 0.40 -18.08
CA PRO A 87 -4.37 -0.19 -17.52
C PRO A 87 -4.22 -1.65 -17.10
N ASP A 88 -3.57 -2.50 -17.88
CA ASP A 88 -3.37 -3.92 -17.55
C ASP A 88 -2.48 -4.06 -16.32
N ARG A 89 -1.35 -3.36 -16.30
CA ARG A 89 -0.43 -3.34 -15.16
C ARG A 89 -1.10 -2.79 -13.90
N MET A 90 -2.00 -1.82 -14.05
CA MET A 90 -2.73 -1.25 -12.92
C MET A 90 -3.64 -2.29 -12.26
N LEU A 91 -4.35 -3.12 -13.01
CA LEU A 91 -5.16 -4.19 -12.44
C LEU A 91 -4.31 -5.21 -11.67
N VAL A 92 -3.13 -5.58 -12.19
CA VAL A 92 -2.18 -6.44 -11.47
C VAL A 92 -1.67 -5.77 -10.18
N ALA A 93 -1.42 -4.46 -10.21
CA ALA A 93 -1.02 -3.72 -9.01
C ALA A 93 -2.12 -3.70 -7.95
N VAL A 94 -3.38 -3.52 -8.35
CA VAL A 94 -4.54 -3.58 -7.45
C VAL A 94 -4.66 -4.95 -6.81
N ASP A 95 -4.58 -6.02 -7.60
CA ASP A 95 -4.63 -7.40 -7.08
C ASP A 95 -3.48 -7.68 -6.11
N THR A 96 -2.28 -7.21 -6.45
CA THR A 96 -1.11 -7.32 -5.58
C THR A 96 -1.34 -6.61 -4.26
N ALA A 97 -1.90 -5.40 -4.29
CA ALA A 97 -2.18 -4.62 -3.10
C ALA A 97 -3.26 -5.28 -2.23
N ALA A 98 -4.36 -5.73 -2.83
CA ALA A 98 -5.42 -6.45 -2.12
C ALA A 98 -4.90 -7.76 -1.50
N SER A 99 -4.12 -8.55 -2.26
CA SER A 99 -3.50 -9.80 -1.78
C SER A 99 -2.62 -9.56 -0.54
N VAL A 100 -1.76 -8.54 -0.56
CA VAL A 100 -0.90 -8.20 0.59
C VAL A 100 -1.74 -7.82 1.82
N MET A 101 -2.86 -7.13 1.62
CA MET A 101 -3.75 -6.78 2.73
C MET A 101 -4.48 -8.00 3.30
N LEU A 102 -4.83 -8.96 2.46
CA LEU A 102 -5.55 -10.18 2.83
C LEU A 102 -4.66 -11.29 3.42
N GLU A 103 -3.34 -11.20 3.35
CA GLU A 103 -2.45 -12.18 3.98
C GLU A 103 -2.55 -12.19 5.51
N GLU A 104 -2.75 -11.03 6.11
CA GLU A 104 -2.87 -10.86 7.55
C GLU A 104 -4.02 -9.89 7.87
N PRO A 105 -5.30 -10.26 7.61
CA PRO A 105 -6.43 -9.34 7.70
C PRO A 105 -6.56 -8.67 9.07
N VAL A 106 -6.40 -9.43 10.16
CA VAL A 106 -6.50 -8.92 11.55
C VAL A 106 -5.44 -7.85 11.80
N VAL A 107 -4.19 -8.13 11.42
CA VAL A 107 -3.07 -7.18 11.57
C VAL A 107 -3.32 -5.94 10.72
N ASN A 108 -3.67 -6.13 9.46
CA ASN A 108 -3.78 -5.04 8.49
C ASN A 108 -4.99 -4.14 8.79
N ARG A 109 -6.14 -4.68 9.24
CA ARG A 109 -7.27 -3.88 9.75
C ARG A 109 -6.85 -3.01 10.93
N SER A 110 -6.17 -3.60 11.91
CA SER A 110 -5.68 -2.84 13.08
C SER A 110 -4.73 -1.72 12.67
N VAL A 111 -3.77 -2.00 11.77
CA VAL A 111 -2.85 -0.98 11.25
C VAL A 111 -3.59 0.11 10.49
N MET A 112 -4.55 -0.25 9.63
CA MET A 112 -5.31 0.72 8.84
C MET A 112 -6.18 1.62 9.69
N GLY A 113 -6.72 1.16 10.81
CA GLY A 113 -7.40 1.98 11.82
C GLY A 113 -6.50 3.10 12.34
N TRP A 114 -5.23 2.81 12.61
CA TRP A 114 -4.25 3.81 13.05
C TRP A 114 -3.84 4.79 11.94
N ILE A 115 -3.73 4.34 10.69
CA ILE A 115 -3.40 5.21 9.54
C ILE A 115 -4.49 6.27 9.29
N GLY A 116 -5.70 6.06 9.77
CA GLY A 116 -6.78 7.06 9.75
C GLY A 116 -6.64 8.20 10.76
N THR A 117 -5.71 8.08 11.71
CA THR A 117 -5.44 9.12 12.74
C THR A 117 -4.34 10.08 12.30
N ALA A 118 -4.07 11.11 13.12
CA ALA A 118 -3.01 12.07 12.83
C ALA A 118 -1.64 11.38 12.68
N SER A 119 -1.00 11.63 11.55
CA SER A 119 0.30 11.02 11.23
C SER A 119 1.43 11.72 11.99
N PRO A 120 2.40 10.97 12.56
CA PRO A 120 3.63 11.54 13.11
C PRO A 120 4.53 12.14 12.01
N ALA A 121 4.31 11.77 10.75
CA ALA A 121 5.02 12.28 9.59
C ALA A 121 4.02 12.53 8.44
N PRO A 122 3.29 13.67 8.45
CA PRO A 122 2.28 13.97 7.46
C PRO A 122 2.80 13.89 6.01
N GLY A 123 1.97 13.35 5.11
CA GLY A 123 2.29 13.20 3.69
C GLY A 123 3.09 11.94 3.34
N THR A 124 3.80 11.33 4.27
CA THR A 124 4.70 10.18 3.97
C THR A 124 3.93 8.95 3.50
N ALA A 125 2.81 8.62 4.13
CA ALA A 125 1.99 7.47 3.74
C ALA A 125 1.37 7.67 2.35
N LEU A 126 0.87 8.87 2.06
CA LEU A 126 0.34 9.23 0.75
C LEU A 126 1.42 9.14 -0.33
N ALA A 127 2.59 9.74 -0.09
CA ALA A 127 3.69 9.72 -1.06
C ALA A 127 4.16 8.29 -1.41
N ARG A 128 4.21 7.38 -0.42
CA ARG A 128 4.54 5.96 -0.68
C ARG A 128 3.47 5.27 -1.52
N SER A 129 2.20 5.52 -1.23
CA SER A 129 1.10 4.98 -2.02
C SER A 129 1.13 5.51 -3.45
N GLU A 130 1.32 6.83 -3.64
CA GLU A 130 1.46 7.44 -4.96
C GLU A 130 2.64 6.83 -5.75
N ALA A 131 3.77 6.58 -5.11
CA ALA A 131 4.94 5.97 -5.74
C ALA A 131 4.64 4.56 -6.27
N PHE A 132 3.92 3.74 -5.49
CA PHE A 132 3.49 2.40 -5.91
C PHE A 132 2.58 2.46 -7.16
N TRP A 133 1.58 3.34 -7.15
CA TRP A 133 0.68 3.49 -8.31
C TRP A 133 1.39 4.08 -9.53
N SER A 134 2.34 5.00 -9.33
CA SER A 134 3.18 5.53 -10.40
C SER A 134 4.03 4.45 -11.05
N LEU A 135 4.53 3.48 -10.29
CA LEU A 135 5.27 2.34 -10.80
C LEU A 135 4.44 1.52 -11.79
N ALA A 136 3.17 1.26 -11.47
CA ALA A 136 2.27 0.51 -12.35
C ALA A 136 1.91 1.29 -13.63
N LEU A 137 1.73 2.60 -13.54
CA LEU A 137 1.45 3.46 -14.69
C LEU A 137 2.65 3.56 -15.65
N ALA A 138 3.88 3.53 -15.12
CA ALA A 138 5.13 3.68 -15.90
C ALA A 138 5.07 4.88 -16.86
N ALA A 139 5.24 4.66 -18.17
CA ALA A 139 5.17 5.71 -19.19
C ALA A 139 3.74 6.05 -19.68
N GLY A 140 2.71 5.36 -19.16
CA GLY A 140 1.31 5.60 -19.49
C GLY A 140 0.90 5.12 -20.87
N ASP A 141 1.54 4.08 -21.39
CA ASP A 141 1.12 3.37 -22.59
C ASP A 141 -0.32 2.83 -22.41
N GLY A 142 -1.14 2.91 -23.45
CA GLY A 142 -2.58 2.59 -23.39
C GLY A 142 -3.47 3.69 -22.80
N LEU A 143 -2.90 4.80 -22.30
CA LEU A 143 -3.65 5.99 -21.97
C LEU A 143 -3.84 6.88 -23.22
N ALA A 144 -5.02 7.52 -23.33
CA ALA A 144 -5.33 8.43 -24.43
C ALA A 144 -4.24 9.50 -24.56
N PRO A 145 -3.66 9.69 -25.76
CA PRO A 145 -2.51 10.61 -25.95
C PRO A 145 -2.76 12.02 -25.43
N ALA A 146 -3.96 12.55 -25.65
CA ALA A 146 -4.36 13.89 -25.20
C ALA A 146 -4.42 14.02 -23.67
N ALA A 147 -4.77 12.95 -22.94
CA ALA A 147 -4.90 12.93 -21.49
C ALA A 147 -3.63 12.44 -20.76
N ARG A 148 -2.74 11.73 -21.45
CA ARG A 148 -1.61 10.99 -20.83
C ARG A 148 -0.77 11.81 -19.89
N LYS A 149 -0.34 13.00 -20.31
CA LYS A 149 0.52 13.87 -19.47
C LYS A 149 -0.18 14.23 -18.15
N GLN A 150 -1.44 14.63 -18.24
CA GLN A 150 -2.23 15.00 -17.06
C GLN A 150 -2.54 13.77 -16.20
N ALA A 151 -2.89 12.66 -16.83
CA ALA A 151 -3.18 11.40 -16.16
C ALA A 151 -1.98 10.91 -15.31
N LEU A 152 -0.76 10.92 -15.84
CA LEU A 152 0.45 10.54 -15.11
C LEU A 152 0.73 11.43 -13.88
N LEU A 153 0.27 12.67 -13.90
CA LEU A 153 0.39 13.58 -12.75
C LEU A 153 -0.70 13.37 -11.68
N THR A 154 -1.87 12.90 -12.07
CA THR A 154 -3.05 12.89 -11.18
C THR A 154 -3.48 11.50 -10.75
N LEU A 155 -3.40 10.49 -11.63
CA LEU A 155 -3.87 9.13 -11.33
C LEU A 155 -3.21 8.49 -10.12
N PRO A 156 -1.89 8.61 -9.87
CA PRO A 156 -1.27 8.00 -8.71
C PRO A 156 -1.95 8.42 -7.40
N ARG A 157 -2.28 9.70 -7.29
CA ARG A 157 -2.97 10.25 -6.12
C ARG A 157 -4.42 9.80 -6.05
N GLN A 158 -5.14 9.80 -7.16
CA GLN A 158 -6.53 9.36 -7.20
C GLN A 158 -6.66 7.88 -6.86
N LEU A 159 -5.76 7.04 -7.35
CA LEU A 159 -5.70 5.62 -7.01
C LEU A 159 -5.34 5.41 -5.53
N ALA A 160 -4.42 6.21 -4.98
CA ALA A 160 -4.10 6.18 -3.55
C ALA A 160 -5.33 6.52 -2.70
N PHE A 161 -6.10 7.54 -3.06
CA PHE A 161 -7.34 7.93 -2.37
C PHE A 161 -8.43 6.87 -2.53
N GLY A 162 -8.66 6.38 -3.76
CA GLY A 162 -9.66 5.37 -4.04
C GLY A 162 -9.39 4.06 -3.30
N PHE A 163 -8.17 3.53 -3.39
CA PHE A 163 -7.80 2.30 -2.68
C PHE A 163 -7.89 2.47 -1.17
N ARG A 164 -7.44 3.63 -0.64
CA ARG A 164 -7.62 3.95 0.77
C ARG A 164 -9.10 4.00 1.17
N GLY A 165 -9.98 4.52 0.33
CA GLY A 165 -11.43 4.52 0.55
C GLY A 165 -11.98 3.10 0.67
N VAL A 166 -11.65 2.20 -0.27
CA VAL A 166 -12.04 0.78 -0.21
C VAL A 166 -11.52 0.13 1.08
N LEU A 167 -10.25 0.34 1.43
CA LEU A 167 -9.67 -0.17 2.68
C LEU A 167 -10.37 0.39 3.93
N SER A 168 -10.92 1.59 3.89
CA SER A 168 -11.64 2.19 5.02
C SER A 168 -12.90 1.39 5.36
N PHE A 169 -13.73 1.07 4.34
CA PHE A 169 -14.91 0.21 4.52
C PHE A 169 -14.54 -1.21 4.94
N TRP A 170 -13.49 -1.78 4.34
CA TRP A 170 -12.97 -3.08 4.75
C TRP A 170 -12.49 -3.09 6.21
N THR A 171 -11.79 -2.04 6.66
CA THR A 171 -11.32 -1.89 8.05
C THR A 171 -12.49 -1.77 9.03
N ALA A 172 -13.57 -1.09 8.63
CA ALA A 172 -14.78 -0.95 9.42
C ALA A 172 -15.63 -2.24 9.49
N GLY A 173 -15.29 -3.27 8.70
CA GLY A 173 -16.06 -4.50 8.62
C GLY A 173 -17.33 -4.40 7.75
N GLU A 174 -17.48 -3.29 7.01
CA GLU A 174 -18.59 -3.10 6.07
C GLU A 174 -18.34 -3.82 4.73
N LEU A 175 -17.10 -4.20 4.46
CA LEU A 175 -16.67 -4.96 3.30
C LEU A 175 -15.98 -6.25 3.76
N ALA A 176 -16.42 -7.41 3.24
CA ALA A 176 -15.83 -8.70 3.57
C ALA A 176 -14.44 -8.88 2.93
N ASP A 177 -13.66 -9.85 3.45
CA ASP A 177 -12.33 -10.19 2.91
C ASP A 177 -12.45 -10.63 1.44
N ASP A 178 -13.41 -11.47 1.12
CA ASP A 178 -13.60 -12.04 -0.21
C ASP A 178 -13.99 -10.97 -1.26
N ASP A 179 -14.54 -9.84 -0.85
CA ASP A 179 -15.01 -8.77 -1.73
C ASP A 179 -13.94 -7.69 -1.96
N LEU A 180 -12.89 -7.64 -1.13
CA LEU A 180 -11.89 -6.57 -1.16
C LEU A 180 -11.24 -6.41 -2.54
N ALA A 181 -10.81 -7.50 -3.16
CA ALA A 181 -10.13 -7.46 -4.45
C ALA A 181 -11.07 -6.99 -5.57
N ALA A 182 -12.31 -7.45 -5.57
CA ALA A 182 -13.32 -7.07 -6.57
C ALA A 182 -13.62 -5.57 -6.53
N HIS A 183 -13.93 -5.03 -5.36
CA HIS A 183 -14.21 -3.59 -5.19
C HIS A 183 -12.98 -2.72 -5.45
N ALA A 184 -11.78 -3.17 -5.10
CA ALA A 184 -10.56 -2.46 -5.43
C ALA A 184 -10.34 -2.39 -6.96
N ARG A 185 -10.64 -3.47 -7.71
CA ARG A 185 -10.60 -3.48 -9.18
C ARG A 185 -11.66 -2.56 -9.78
N GLU A 186 -12.89 -2.61 -9.32
CA GLU A 186 -13.98 -1.74 -9.77
C GLU A 186 -13.62 -0.26 -9.60
N MET A 187 -13.10 0.11 -8.43
CA MET A 187 -12.61 1.45 -8.15
C MET A 187 -11.53 1.88 -9.15
N ALA A 188 -10.52 1.03 -9.39
CA ALA A 188 -9.43 1.35 -10.31
C ALA A 188 -9.93 1.49 -11.76
N MET A 189 -10.81 0.58 -12.21
CA MET A 189 -11.44 0.66 -13.53
C MET A 189 -12.25 1.95 -13.69
N ALA A 190 -13.04 2.33 -12.69
CA ALA A 190 -13.81 3.58 -12.72
C ALA A 190 -12.92 4.82 -12.86
N ILE A 191 -11.78 4.85 -12.15
CA ILE A 191 -10.80 5.94 -12.26
C ILE A 191 -10.15 5.98 -13.65
N LEU A 192 -9.89 4.82 -14.26
CA LEU A 192 -9.23 4.69 -15.56
C LEU A 192 -10.16 4.98 -16.74
N LEU A 193 -11.49 4.81 -16.61
CA LEU A 193 -12.47 4.96 -17.70
C LEU A 193 -12.33 6.28 -18.47
N GLY A 194 -12.04 7.39 -17.79
CA GLY A 194 -11.93 8.71 -18.41
C GLY A 194 -10.62 8.99 -19.12
N VAL A 195 -9.64 8.08 -19.05
CA VAL A 195 -8.27 8.33 -19.55
C VAL A 195 -7.69 7.20 -20.41
N VAL A 196 -8.41 6.09 -20.56
CA VAL A 196 -8.03 4.98 -21.45
C VAL A 196 -8.31 5.34 -22.90
N ASP A 197 -7.46 4.90 -23.82
CA ASP A 197 -7.66 5.13 -25.25
C ASP A 197 -8.93 4.42 -25.75
N GLY A 198 -9.83 5.18 -26.39
CA GLY A 198 -11.13 4.68 -26.87
C GLY A 198 -11.03 3.54 -27.90
N GLN A 199 -9.92 3.41 -28.61
CA GLN A 199 -9.68 2.29 -29.54
C GLN A 199 -9.56 0.94 -28.83
N ARG A 200 -9.21 0.94 -27.55
CA ARG A 200 -9.16 -0.27 -26.73
C ARG A 200 -10.56 -0.78 -26.34
N GLN A 201 -11.52 0.13 -26.18
CA GLN A 201 -12.90 -0.25 -25.83
C GLN A 201 -13.61 -1.00 -26.96
N SER A 202 -13.25 -0.76 -28.21
CA SER A 202 -13.83 -1.45 -29.37
C SER A 202 -13.26 -2.85 -29.60
N ASN A 203 -12.02 -3.13 -29.22
CA ASN A 203 -11.38 -4.45 -29.40
C ASN A 203 -11.76 -5.48 -28.32
N GLY A 204 -12.41 -5.07 -27.25
CA GLY A 204 -12.84 -5.93 -26.12
C GLY A 204 -14.27 -6.47 -26.23
N ASN A 205 -15.04 -6.11 -27.27
CA ASN A 205 -16.40 -6.60 -27.47
C ASN A 205 -16.50 -7.53 -28.71
N PRO A 206 -16.38 -8.85 -28.54
CA PRO A 206 -16.48 -9.80 -29.65
C PRO A 206 -17.91 -10.02 -30.20
N ALA A 207 -18.90 -9.25 -29.71
CA ALA A 207 -20.32 -9.48 -30.00
C ALA A 207 -20.89 -8.67 -31.20
N GLN A 208 -20.07 -7.99 -32.02
CA GLN A 208 -20.53 -7.24 -33.19
C GLN A 208 -19.83 -7.67 -34.48
N GLN A 209 -19.79 -8.97 -34.77
CA GLN A 209 -19.60 -9.48 -36.11
C GLN A 209 -20.83 -10.37 -36.45
N GLU A 210 -21.92 -9.75 -36.86
CA GLU A 210 -22.93 -10.44 -37.65
C GLU A 210 -22.40 -10.53 -39.10
N PRO A 211 -22.40 -11.72 -39.72
CA PRO A 211 -22.08 -11.84 -41.12
C PRO A 211 -23.32 -11.48 -41.99
N GLU A 212 -23.08 -10.67 -43.02
CA GLU A 212 -23.99 -10.57 -44.16
C GLU A 212 -24.09 -11.89 -44.95
#